data_77d0784fc8851fe53e58edc1a3c8f844
#
_entry.id   77d0784fc8851fe53e58edc1a3c8f844
#
_cell.length_a   1.000
_cell.length_b   1.000
_cell.length_c   1.000
_cell.angle_alpha   90.00
_cell.angle_beta   90.00
_cell.angle_gamma   90.00
#
_symmetry.space_group_name_H-M   'P 1'
#
loop_
_entity.id
_entity.type
_entity.pdbx_description
1 polymer ?
#
loop_
_entity_poly.entity_id
_entity_poly.type
_entity_poly.pdbx_seq_one_letter_code
_entity_poly.pdbx_strand_id
1 'polypeptide(L)'
;MSMVKSYVNPDQALQEVQSGNRVFVHGSAQTPHFLLQNLAAQKDRLRNVELVFITVKGDVCIDRPEFQDHFHINCLFVSESVRAAVNEGRADFIPVFLSDIPDLFRNSMPIDVALLQVSPPDEHGYCSLGASVDIARSAVNHARKIVAQVNPQVPRTHGDGLIHVDQLDQMVFHEAPLPEEDYSIKSGPDELKIGTIIAGMIDDGSTLQLGIGTIPD
;
A
#
# COMPACT_ATOMS: atom_id res chain seq x y z
N MET A 1 -28.58 -14.73 2.07
CA MET A 1 -27.65 -15.27 1.07
C MET A 1 -26.75 -14.10 0.67
N SER A 2 -25.52 -14.05 1.17
CA SER A 2 -24.54 -13.10 0.68
C SER A 2 -24.26 -13.42 -0.79
N MET A 3 -24.48 -12.47 -1.70
CA MET A 3 -24.06 -12.65 -3.08
C MET A 3 -22.53 -12.73 -3.07
N VAL A 4 -22.00 -13.88 -3.48
CA VAL A 4 -20.55 -14.01 -3.68
C VAL A 4 -20.18 -13.00 -4.77
N LYS A 5 -19.49 -11.94 -4.38
CA LYS A 5 -18.99 -10.93 -5.33
C LYS A 5 -18.05 -11.61 -6.31
N SER A 6 -18.34 -11.51 -7.61
CA SER A 6 -17.51 -12.12 -8.65
C SER A 6 -16.25 -11.30 -8.89
N TYR A 7 -15.16 -12.00 -9.24
CA TYR A 7 -13.96 -11.35 -9.73
C TYR A 7 -14.21 -10.80 -11.16
N VAL A 8 -13.66 -9.64 -11.40
CA VAL A 8 -13.67 -8.99 -12.73
C VAL A 8 -12.25 -8.90 -13.29
N ASN A 9 -12.11 -8.60 -14.56
CA ASN A 9 -10.80 -8.32 -15.13
C ASN A 9 -10.28 -6.94 -14.67
N PRO A 10 -8.96 -6.68 -14.69
CA PRO A 10 -8.39 -5.43 -14.23
C PRO A 10 -8.85 -4.21 -15.04
N ASP A 11 -9.11 -4.37 -16.34
CA ASP A 11 -9.57 -3.25 -17.17
C ASP A 11 -10.94 -2.76 -16.75
N GLN A 12 -11.83 -3.69 -16.39
CA GLN A 12 -13.16 -3.36 -15.88
C GLN A 12 -13.07 -2.75 -14.48
N ALA A 13 -12.28 -3.35 -13.59
CA ALA A 13 -12.14 -2.85 -12.23
C ALA A 13 -11.58 -1.43 -12.17
N LEU A 14 -10.61 -1.13 -13.02
CA LEU A 14 -9.93 0.17 -13.08
C LEU A 14 -10.74 1.27 -13.76
N GLN A 15 -11.93 0.96 -14.32
CA GLN A 15 -12.86 2.01 -14.77
C GLN A 15 -13.36 2.89 -13.62
N GLU A 16 -13.24 2.43 -12.37
CA GLU A 16 -13.53 3.26 -11.19
C GLU A 16 -12.55 4.44 -11.05
N VAL A 17 -11.35 4.34 -11.64
CA VAL A 17 -10.37 5.44 -11.67
C VAL A 17 -10.63 6.34 -12.86
N GLN A 18 -10.88 7.62 -12.61
CA GLN A 18 -11.15 8.65 -13.60
C GLN A 18 -10.08 9.76 -13.57
N SER A 19 -9.98 10.54 -14.63
CA SER A 19 -9.11 11.73 -14.67
C SER A 19 -9.44 12.67 -13.51
N GLY A 20 -8.41 13.22 -12.85
CA GLY A 20 -8.55 14.10 -11.70
C GLY A 20 -8.83 13.39 -10.38
N ASN A 21 -8.94 12.07 -10.35
CA ASN A 21 -9.12 11.33 -9.10
C ASN A 21 -7.86 11.34 -8.25
N ARG A 22 -8.06 11.31 -6.94
CA ARG A 22 -7.04 10.98 -5.95
C ARG A 22 -7.17 9.52 -5.57
N VAL A 23 -6.12 8.75 -5.81
CA VAL A 23 -6.08 7.30 -5.69
C VAL A 23 -5.12 6.92 -4.56
N PHE A 24 -5.64 6.33 -3.49
CA PHE A 24 -4.79 5.71 -2.48
C PHE A 24 -4.24 4.39 -3.01
N VAL A 25 -2.95 4.17 -2.81
CA VAL A 25 -2.27 2.90 -3.15
C VAL A 25 -1.83 2.24 -1.86
N HIS A 26 -2.25 0.99 -1.66
CA HIS A 26 -1.83 0.18 -0.52
C HIS A 26 -0.31 0.05 -0.48
N GLY A 27 0.25 0.19 0.70
CA GLY A 27 1.69 0.35 0.86
C GLY A 27 2.48 -0.90 1.19
N SER A 28 3.78 -0.75 1.27
CA SER A 28 4.77 -1.74 1.72
C SER A 28 4.60 -3.09 1.02
N ALA A 29 4.57 -4.21 1.76
CA ALA A 29 4.40 -5.56 1.21
C ALA A 29 3.05 -5.76 0.49
N GLN A 30 2.08 -4.89 0.72
CA GLN A 30 0.74 -4.97 0.11
C GLN A 30 0.58 -4.08 -1.13
N THR A 31 1.67 -3.55 -1.68
CA THR A 31 1.62 -2.78 -2.94
C THR A 31 0.94 -3.60 -4.05
N PRO A 32 -0.20 -3.14 -4.62
CA PRO A 32 -0.97 -3.90 -5.61
C PRO A 32 -0.37 -3.74 -7.00
N HIS A 33 0.80 -4.33 -7.25
CA HIS A 33 1.57 -4.16 -8.49
C HIS A 33 0.79 -4.47 -9.75
N PHE A 34 -0.03 -5.52 -9.73
CA PHE A 34 -0.82 -5.90 -10.90
C PHE A 34 -1.85 -4.82 -11.25
N LEU A 35 -2.52 -4.24 -10.26
CA LEU A 35 -3.43 -3.11 -10.50
C LEU A 35 -2.67 -1.88 -11.00
N LEU A 36 -1.49 -1.56 -10.43
CA LEU A 36 -0.69 -0.42 -10.87
C LEU A 36 -0.20 -0.58 -12.32
N GLN A 37 0.27 -1.76 -12.70
CA GLN A 37 0.69 -2.06 -14.08
C GLN A 37 -0.46 -1.91 -15.07
N ASN A 38 -1.65 -2.42 -14.73
CA ASN A 38 -2.84 -2.29 -15.57
C ASN A 38 -3.37 -0.85 -15.60
N LEU A 39 -3.22 -0.09 -14.50
CA LEU A 39 -3.55 1.34 -14.48
C LEU A 39 -2.61 2.13 -15.40
N ALA A 40 -1.30 1.85 -15.34
CA ALA A 40 -0.29 2.42 -16.24
C ALA A 40 -0.59 2.12 -17.71
N ALA A 41 -1.02 0.90 -18.03
CA ALA A 41 -1.41 0.51 -19.38
C ALA A 41 -2.63 1.30 -19.92
N GLN A 42 -3.46 1.84 -19.03
CA GLN A 42 -4.64 2.63 -19.36
C GLN A 42 -4.36 4.15 -19.36
N LYS A 43 -3.11 4.58 -19.37
CA LYS A 43 -2.73 6.00 -19.27
C LYS A 43 -3.42 6.92 -20.26
N ASP A 44 -3.66 6.45 -21.48
CA ASP A 44 -4.19 7.30 -22.58
C ASP A 44 -5.59 7.86 -22.29
N ARG A 45 -6.38 7.18 -21.44
CA ARG A 45 -7.69 7.66 -21.00
C ARG A 45 -7.65 8.54 -19.75
N LEU A 46 -6.48 8.65 -19.09
CA LEU A 46 -6.34 9.28 -17.78
C LEU A 46 -5.47 10.53 -17.85
N ARG A 47 -5.86 11.57 -17.11
CA ARG A 47 -5.10 12.81 -16.93
C ARG A 47 -5.25 13.29 -15.50
N ASN A 48 -4.17 13.83 -14.93
CA ASN A 48 -4.15 14.44 -13.59
C ASN A 48 -4.66 13.49 -12.49
N VAL A 49 -4.27 12.21 -12.53
CA VAL A 49 -4.58 11.27 -11.46
C VAL A 49 -3.50 11.38 -10.38
N GLU A 50 -3.90 11.72 -9.15
CA GLU A 50 -3.00 11.77 -8.01
C GLU A 50 -2.90 10.38 -7.36
N LEU A 51 -1.68 9.88 -7.17
CA LEU A 51 -1.41 8.64 -6.41
C LEU A 51 -0.89 9.00 -5.03
N VAL A 52 -1.56 8.53 -3.98
CA VAL A 52 -1.21 8.82 -2.58
C VAL A 52 -0.87 7.54 -1.85
N PHE A 53 0.29 7.50 -1.18
CA PHE A 53 0.74 6.36 -0.37
C PHE A 53 1.77 6.79 0.69
N ILE A 54 2.00 5.95 1.69
CA ILE A 54 3.16 6.13 2.60
C ILE A 54 4.42 5.60 1.93
N THR A 55 4.49 4.30 1.74
CA THR A 55 5.63 3.61 1.13
C THR A 55 5.10 2.59 0.13
N VAL A 56 5.84 2.39 -0.94
CA VAL A 56 5.59 1.31 -1.89
C VAL A 56 6.88 0.50 -2.04
N LYS A 57 6.76 -0.79 -2.26
CA LYS A 57 7.89 -1.69 -2.48
C LYS A 57 7.94 -2.10 -3.95
N GLY A 58 9.14 -2.35 -4.46
CA GLY A 58 9.35 -2.79 -5.85
C GLY A 58 9.15 -1.70 -6.89
N ASP A 59 9.02 -2.09 -8.16
CA ASP A 59 8.82 -1.19 -9.31
C ASP A 59 7.39 -0.65 -9.34
N VAL A 60 7.24 0.64 -9.05
CA VAL A 60 5.96 1.35 -9.09
C VAL A 60 5.51 1.64 -10.53
N CYS A 61 6.39 1.50 -11.49
CA CYS A 61 6.24 1.76 -12.93
C CYS A 61 5.73 3.17 -13.30
N ILE A 62 4.79 3.71 -12.55
CA ILE A 62 4.10 4.99 -12.80
C ILE A 62 4.98 6.23 -12.46
N ASP A 63 6.07 6.06 -11.72
CA ASP A 63 7.03 7.12 -11.36
C ASP A 63 7.95 7.56 -12.52
N ARG A 64 7.88 6.88 -13.66
CA ARG A 64 8.73 7.13 -14.83
C ARG A 64 8.29 8.38 -15.60
N PRO A 65 9.23 9.06 -16.28
CA PRO A 65 8.94 10.32 -16.98
C PRO A 65 7.78 10.27 -17.99
N GLU A 66 7.58 9.12 -18.67
CA GLU A 66 6.51 8.95 -19.65
C GLU A 66 5.10 8.98 -19.09
N PHE A 67 4.95 8.99 -17.77
CA PHE A 67 3.65 9.02 -17.08
C PHE A 67 3.29 10.38 -16.48
N GLN A 68 4.17 11.37 -16.51
CA GLN A 68 4.00 12.67 -15.83
C GLN A 68 2.74 13.45 -16.26
N ASP A 69 2.33 13.34 -17.52
CA ASP A 69 1.11 14.00 -18.02
C ASP A 69 -0.18 13.29 -17.56
N HIS A 70 -0.06 12.10 -16.98
CA HIS A 70 -1.17 11.24 -16.64
C HIS A 70 -1.33 11.08 -15.13
N PHE A 71 -0.21 10.91 -14.42
CA PHE A 71 -0.18 10.60 -13.01
C PHE A 71 0.77 11.55 -12.26
N HIS A 72 0.37 11.91 -11.05
CA HIS A 72 1.19 12.67 -10.12
C HIS A 72 1.30 11.92 -8.78
N ILE A 73 2.49 11.79 -8.25
CA ILE A 73 2.74 11.06 -7.00
C ILE A 73 2.83 12.05 -5.85
N ASN A 74 2.00 11.85 -4.83
CA ASN A 74 2.05 12.50 -3.53
C ASN A 74 2.42 11.47 -2.47
N CYS A 75 3.72 11.32 -2.14
CA CYS A 75 4.14 10.39 -1.12
C CYS A 75 4.12 11.03 0.27
N LEU A 76 3.61 10.29 1.25
CA LEU A 76 3.57 10.71 2.67
C LEU A 76 4.84 10.29 3.42
N PHE A 77 5.69 9.51 2.76
CA PHE A 77 7.05 9.16 3.17
C PHE A 77 7.89 8.88 1.93
N VAL A 78 9.14 9.37 1.89
CA VAL A 78 10.04 9.19 0.73
C VAL A 78 10.73 7.83 0.84
N SER A 79 10.09 6.79 0.31
CA SER A 79 10.69 5.45 0.19
C SER A 79 11.77 5.42 -0.90
N GLU A 80 12.59 4.37 -0.88
CA GLU A 80 13.63 4.15 -1.89
C GLU A 80 13.06 4.16 -3.31
N SER A 81 11.89 3.54 -3.50
CA SER A 81 11.21 3.40 -4.81
C SER A 81 10.87 4.73 -5.48
N VAL A 82 10.60 5.80 -4.72
CA VAL A 82 10.17 7.09 -5.27
C VAL A 82 11.16 8.23 -5.04
N ARG A 83 12.28 7.94 -4.36
CA ARG A 83 13.28 8.96 -4.00
C ARG A 83 13.83 9.71 -5.21
N ALA A 84 14.09 8.99 -6.30
CA ALA A 84 14.56 9.61 -7.54
C ALA A 84 13.54 10.58 -8.10
N ALA A 85 12.28 10.18 -8.17
CA ALA A 85 11.17 11.01 -8.67
C ALA A 85 10.98 12.28 -7.82
N VAL A 86 11.08 12.17 -6.49
CA VAL A 86 10.99 13.33 -5.58
C VAL A 86 12.20 14.28 -5.78
N ASN A 87 13.42 13.76 -5.86
CA ASN A 87 14.62 14.57 -6.05
C ASN A 87 14.64 15.30 -7.40
N GLU A 88 14.00 14.75 -8.40
CA GLU A 88 13.87 15.31 -9.75
C GLU A 88 12.63 16.20 -9.91
N GLY A 89 11.83 16.39 -8.87
CA GLY A 89 10.61 17.21 -8.89
C GLY A 89 9.45 16.60 -9.69
N ARG A 90 9.46 15.27 -9.89
CA ARG A 90 8.39 14.52 -10.56
C ARG A 90 7.36 13.93 -9.58
N ALA A 91 7.65 13.99 -8.30
CA ALA A 91 6.76 13.56 -7.23
C ALA A 91 6.87 14.53 -6.06
N ASP A 92 5.80 14.73 -5.33
CA ASP A 92 5.77 15.57 -4.14
C ASP A 92 5.84 14.73 -2.85
N PHE A 93 6.55 15.26 -1.87
CA PHE A 93 6.55 14.76 -0.50
C PHE A 93 5.69 15.66 0.38
N ILE A 94 4.72 15.05 1.05
CA ILE A 94 3.84 15.73 1.99
C ILE A 94 4.25 15.32 3.41
N PRO A 95 4.96 16.19 4.15
CA PRO A 95 5.37 15.90 5.51
C PRO A 95 4.16 15.89 6.44
N VAL A 96 3.90 14.76 7.06
CA VAL A 96 2.75 14.54 7.95
C VAL A 96 3.11 13.47 8.99
N PHE A 97 2.61 13.60 10.21
CA PHE A 97 2.72 12.50 11.18
C PHE A 97 1.77 11.35 10.79
N LEU A 98 2.21 10.13 11.03
CA LEU A 98 1.42 8.93 10.72
C LEU A 98 0.03 8.99 11.39
N SER A 99 -0.04 9.50 12.62
CA SER A 99 -1.28 9.70 13.38
C SER A 99 -2.26 10.68 12.74
N ASP A 100 -1.78 11.61 11.92
CA ASP A 100 -2.58 12.71 11.37
C ASP A 100 -3.11 12.38 9.97
N ILE A 101 -2.60 11.30 9.34
CA ILE A 101 -3.02 10.90 8.00
C ILE A 101 -4.53 10.57 7.93
N PRO A 102 -5.17 9.93 8.93
CA PRO A 102 -6.62 9.74 8.93
C PRO A 102 -7.41 11.05 8.82
N ASP A 103 -6.96 12.10 9.50
CA ASP A 103 -7.58 13.42 9.43
C ASP A 103 -7.28 14.12 8.10
N LEU A 104 -6.09 13.90 7.53
CA LEU A 104 -5.75 14.36 6.19
C LEU A 104 -6.72 13.79 5.15
N PHE A 105 -7.01 12.48 5.18
CA PHE A 105 -7.94 11.83 4.25
C PHE A 105 -9.39 12.28 4.45
N ARG A 106 -9.77 12.56 5.70
CA ARG A 106 -11.12 13.02 6.03
C ARG A 106 -11.38 14.45 5.56
N ASN A 107 -10.40 15.34 5.67
CA ASN A 107 -10.60 16.77 5.55
C ASN A 107 -9.96 17.40 4.31
N SER A 108 -8.64 17.18 4.12
CA SER A 108 -7.84 17.95 3.16
C SER A 108 -7.46 17.17 1.90
N MET A 109 -7.38 15.84 2.00
CA MET A 109 -7.04 14.95 0.89
C MET A 109 -8.05 13.81 0.77
N PRO A 110 -9.32 14.10 0.44
CA PRO A 110 -10.32 13.04 0.27
C PRO A 110 -9.89 12.07 -0.83
N ILE A 111 -10.08 10.78 -0.58
CA ILE A 111 -9.71 9.70 -1.49
C ILE A 111 -10.91 9.33 -2.36
N ASP A 112 -10.74 9.36 -3.68
CA ASP A 112 -11.77 8.94 -4.62
C ASP A 112 -11.78 7.41 -4.78
N VAL A 113 -10.59 6.81 -4.97
CA VAL A 113 -10.44 5.36 -5.15
C VAL A 113 -9.32 4.83 -4.26
N ALA A 114 -9.53 3.72 -3.56
CA ALA A 114 -8.48 2.98 -2.89
C ALA A 114 -8.13 1.72 -3.70
N LEU A 115 -6.87 1.58 -4.10
CA LEU A 115 -6.32 0.37 -4.69
C LEU A 115 -5.65 -0.45 -3.59
N LEU A 116 -6.23 -1.60 -3.27
CA LEU A 116 -5.78 -2.46 -2.17
C LEU A 116 -5.25 -3.79 -2.70
N GLN A 117 -4.37 -4.44 -1.93
CA GLN A 117 -4.10 -5.86 -2.04
C GLN A 117 -4.56 -6.54 -0.76
N VAL A 118 -5.36 -7.60 -0.89
CA VAL A 118 -6.01 -8.27 0.24
C VAL A 118 -5.94 -9.79 0.08
N SER A 119 -6.10 -10.53 1.19
CA SER A 119 -6.28 -11.98 1.15
C SER A 119 -7.60 -12.38 0.48
N PRO A 120 -7.77 -13.63 0.02
CA PRO A 120 -9.08 -14.17 -0.31
C PRO A 120 -10.07 -14.02 0.86
N PRO A 121 -11.37 -13.85 0.58
CA PRO A 121 -12.38 -13.83 1.61
C PRO A 121 -12.51 -15.20 2.29
N ASP A 122 -12.75 -15.16 3.59
CA ASP A 122 -13.13 -16.37 4.36
C ASP A 122 -14.60 -16.75 4.14
N GLU A 123 -15.04 -17.79 4.86
CA GLU A 123 -16.43 -18.28 4.82
C GLU A 123 -17.47 -17.24 5.26
N HIS A 124 -17.05 -16.21 5.99
CA HIS A 124 -17.88 -15.08 6.44
C HIS A 124 -17.75 -13.86 5.54
N GLY A 125 -16.95 -13.91 4.47
CA GLY A 125 -16.75 -12.82 3.53
C GLY A 125 -15.71 -11.80 3.96
N TYR A 126 -14.85 -12.08 4.95
CA TYR A 126 -13.80 -11.18 5.38
C TYR A 126 -12.48 -11.45 4.68
N CYS A 127 -11.91 -10.43 4.07
CA CYS A 127 -10.54 -10.36 3.57
C CYS A 127 -9.63 -9.72 4.63
N SER A 128 -8.33 -10.05 4.59
CA SER A 128 -7.31 -9.38 5.40
C SER A 128 -6.57 -8.34 4.57
N LEU A 129 -6.27 -7.19 5.17
CA LEU A 129 -5.35 -6.18 4.65
C LEU A 129 -3.88 -6.63 4.72
N GLY A 130 -3.62 -7.84 5.23
CA GLY A 130 -2.30 -8.45 5.26
C GLY A 130 -1.31 -7.81 6.21
N ALA A 131 -0.07 -7.70 5.79
CA ALA A 131 1.04 -7.25 6.63
C ALA A 131 1.13 -5.71 6.79
N SER A 132 0.41 -4.93 5.96
CA SER A 132 0.44 -3.46 5.99
C SER A 132 -0.95 -2.89 6.24
N VAL A 133 -1.35 -2.82 7.50
CA VAL A 133 -2.66 -2.26 7.89
C VAL A 133 -2.58 -0.74 7.96
N ASP A 134 -1.55 -0.22 8.60
CA ASP A 134 -1.17 1.20 8.73
C ASP A 134 -2.32 2.20 8.43
N ILE A 135 -2.19 3.03 7.39
CA ILE A 135 -3.23 3.95 6.94
C ILE A 135 -4.24 3.32 5.95
N ALA A 136 -4.03 2.06 5.55
CA ALA A 136 -4.94 1.39 4.62
C ALA A 136 -6.35 1.27 5.22
N ARG A 137 -6.46 1.02 6.54
CA ARG A 137 -7.75 1.07 7.24
C ARG A 137 -8.43 2.43 7.12
N SER A 138 -7.68 3.50 7.25
CA SER A 138 -8.22 4.85 7.08
C SER A 138 -8.66 5.11 5.64
N ALA A 139 -7.87 4.66 4.66
CA ALA A 139 -8.25 4.77 3.25
C ALA A 139 -9.54 3.99 2.96
N VAL A 140 -9.70 2.77 3.49
CA VAL A 140 -10.95 1.98 3.39
C VAL A 140 -12.15 2.75 3.92
N ASN A 141 -11.99 3.44 5.05
CA ASN A 141 -13.10 4.14 5.71
C ASN A 141 -13.49 5.46 5.01
N HIS A 142 -12.60 6.03 4.20
CA HIS A 142 -12.82 7.37 3.61
C HIS A 142 -12.84 7.37 2.08
N ALA A 143 -12.40 6.31 1.40
CA ALA A 143 -12.47 6.23 -0.06
C ALA A 143 -13.92 6.10 -0.54
N ARG A 144 -14.23 6.75 -1.67
CA ARG A 144 -15.55 6.63 -2.32
C ARG A 144 -15.72 5.29 -3.02
N LYS A 145 -14.62 4.72 -3.52
CA LYS A 145 -14.57 3.45 -4.22
C LYS A 145 -13.38 2.62 -3.76
N ILE A 146 -13.54 1.31 -3.71
CA ILE A 146 -12.48 0.38 -3.31
C ILE A 146 -12.33 -0.71 -4.37
N VAL A 147 -11.15 -0.77 -4.97
CA VAL A 147 -10.73 -1.80 -5.93
C VAL A 147 -9.68 -2.67 -5.26
N ALA A 148 -9.93 -3.95 -5.14
CA ALA A 148 -9.04 -4.88 -4.44
C ALA A 148 -8.42 -5.92 -5.39
N GLN A 149 -7.10 -6.01 -5.40
CA GLN A 149 -6.36 -7.17 -5.88
C GLN A 149 -6.43 -8.25 -4.80
N VAL A 150 -7.10 -9.35 -5.10
CA VAL A 150 -7.20 -10.51 -4.20
C VAL A 150 -6.08 -11.47 -4.50
N ASN A 151 -5.16 -11.63 -3.54
CA ASN A 151 -3.96 -12.43 -3.68
C ASN A 151 -3.90 -13.51 -2.59
N PRO A 152 -3.92 -14.81 -2.94
CA PRO A 152 -3.83 -15.91 -1.98
C PRO A 152 -2.54 -15.93 -1.14
N GLN A 153 -1.47 -15.26 -1.59
CA GLN A 153 -0.20 -15.16 -0.86
C GLN A 153 -0.24 -14.12 0.28
N VAL A 154 -1.30 -13.31 0.36
CA VAL A 154 -1.45 -12.34 1.46
C VAL A 154 -1.77 -13.07 2.76
N PRO A 155 -0.96 -12.91 3.81
CA PRO A 155 -1.21 -13.55 5.10
C PRO A 155 -2.47 -12.98 5.73
N ARG A 156 -3.23 -13.88 6.39
CA ARG A 156 -4.37 -13.46 7.19
C ARG A 156 -3.89 -12.95 8.53
N THR A 157 -3.98 -11.65 8.74
CA THR A 157 -3.68 -10.99 10.01
C THR A 157 -4.98 -10.66 10.76
N HIS A 158 -4.89 -10.58 12.07
CA HIS A 158 -6.03 -10.30 12.95
C HIS A 158 -6.05 -8.85 13.43
N GLY A 159 -7.12 -8.47 14.14
CA GLY A 159 -7.33 -7.12 14.63
C GLY A 159 -8.02 -6.24 13.60
N ASP A 160 -7.60 -4.99 13.49
CA ASP A 160 -8.24 -3.98 12.64
C ASP A 160 -7.95 -4.13 11.13
N GLY A 161 -7.24 -5.20 10.76
CA GLY A 161 -6.87 -5.52 9.37
C GLY A 161 -7.94 -6.25 8.56
N LEU A 162 -9.17 -6.45 9.05
CA LEU A 162 -10.21 -7.18 8.34
C LEU A 162 -11.18 -6.26 7.62
N ILE A 163 -11.50 -6.57 6.35
CA ILE A 163 -12.45 -5.86 5.51
C ILE A 163 -13.45 -6.83 4.91
N HIS A 164 -14.74 -6.54 5.01
CA HIS A 164 -15.77 -7.38 4.41
C HIS A 164 -15.92 -7.10 2.91
N VAL A 165 -16.20 -8.15 2.10
CA VAL A 165 -16.34 -8.04 0.64
C VAL A 165 -17.40 -7.04 0.21
N ASP A 166 -18.41 -6.77 1.01
CA ASP A 166 -19.45 -5.78 0.69
C ASP A 166 -18.89 -4.36 0.61
N GLN A 167 -17.76 -4.08 1.26
CA GLN A 167 -17.09 -2.79 1.19
C GLN A 167 -16.23 -2.63 -0.09
N LEU A 168 -15.93 -3.74 -0.79
CA LEU A 168 -15.14 -3.72 -2.02
C LEU A 168 -16.06 -3.46 -3.22
N ASP A 169 -15.82 -2.40 -3.99
CA ASP A 169 -16.58 -2.14 -5.23
C ASP A 169 -16.21 -3.15 -6.32
N GLN A 170 -14.92 -3.40 -6.50
CA GLN A 170 -14.39 -4.33 -7.51
C GLN A 170 -13.34 -5.25 -6.89
N MET A 171 -13.31 -6.50 -7.36
CA MET A 171 -12.33 -7.50 -6.95
C MET A 171 -11.65 -8.12 -8.18
N VAL A 172 -10.33 -8.09 -8.20
CA VAL A 172 -9.49 -8.69 -9.26
C VAL A 172 -8.66 -9.80 -8.65
N PHE A 173 -8.82 -11.03 -9.11
CA PHE A 173 -7.98 -12.14 -8.65
C PHE A 173 -6.63 -12.09 -9.35
N HIS A 174 -5.55 -12.08 -8.58
CA HIS A 174 -4.19 -12.19 -9.09
C HIS A 174 -3.27 -12.76 -8.02
N GLU A 175 -2.79 -13.98 -8.24
CA GLU A 175 -1.80 -14.62 -7.38
C GLU A 175 -0.39 -14.18 -7.76
N ALA A 176 0.34 -13.64 -6.79
CA ALA A 176 1.72 -13.23 -6.95
C ALA A 176 2.46 -13.32 -5.60
N PRO A 177 3.79 -13.58 -5.60
CA PRO A 177 4.57 -13.51 -4.37
C PRO A 177 4.54 -12.08 -3.81
N LEU A 178 4.59 -11.99 -2.48
CA LEU A 178 4.76 -10.70 -1.81
C LEU A 178 6.25 -10.30 -1.85
N PRO A 179 6.55 -8.99 -1.82
CA PRO A 179 7.93 -8.53 -1.68
C PRO A 179 8.55 -9.05 -0.39
N GLU A 180 9.73 -9.62 -0.51
CA GLU A 180 10.55 -10.07 0.63
C GLU A 180 11.75 -9.14 0.78
N GLU A 181 12.21 -8.96 2.01
CA GLU A 181 13.40 -8.18 2.32
C GLU A 181 14.27 -8.97 3.31
N ASP A 182 15.53 -9.20 2.96
CA ASP A 182 16.50 -9.81 3.84
C ASP A 182 17.42 -8.72 4.42
N TYR A 183 17.14 -8.31 5.63
CA TYR A 183 17.93 -7.30 6.33
C TYR A 183 19.29 -7.85 6.82
N SER A 184 19.45 -9.16 6.94
CA SER A 184 20.73 -9.76 7.35
C SER A 184 21.86 -9.43 6.39
N ILE A 185 21.55 -9.25 5.10
CA ILE A 185 22.53 -8.90 4.06
C ILE A 185 23.00 -7.44 4.19
N LYS A 186 22.19 -6.59 4.80
CA LYS A 186 22.45 -5.14 4.94
C LYS A 186 23.13 -4.77 6.26
N SER A 187 23.23 -5.71 7.21
CA SER A 187 23.81 -5.47 8.53
C SER A 187 25.32 -5.52 8.51
N GLY A 188 25.96 -4.40 8.85
CA GLY A 188 27.40 -4.29 9.03
C GLY A 188 27.85 -4.63 10.46
N PRO A 189 29.16 -4.58 10.74
CA PRO A 189 29.72 -4.89 12.07
C PRO A 189 29.22 -3.93 13.16
N ASP A 190 28.90 -2.70 12.84
CA ASP A 190 28.40 -1.73 13.82
C ASP A 190 26.94 -2.01 14.19
N GLU A 191 26.06 -2.34 13.24
CA GLU A 191 24.69 -2.75 13.47
C GLU A 191 24.63 -4.01 14.34
N LEU A 192 25.44 -5.03 14.05
CA LEU A 192 25.54 -6.24 14.85
C LEU A 192 26.00 -5.96 16.28
N LYS A 193 26.98 -5.05 16.46
CA LYS A 193 27.46 -4.66 17.79
C LYS A 193 26.39 -3.93 18.60
N ILE A 194 25.64 -3.01 17.95
CA ILE A 194 24.53 -2.29 18.58
C ILE A 194 23.42 -3.28 18.97
N GLY A 195 23.02 -4.17 18.06
CA GLY A 195 22.02 -5.20 18.33
C GLY A 195 22.43 -6.10 19.50
N THR A 196 23.68 -6.52 19.57
CA THR A 196 24.21 -7.35 20.68
C THR A 196 24.12 -6.62 22.02
N ILE A 197 24.46 -5.33 22.06
CA ILE A 197 24.37 -4.52 23.30
C ILE A 197 22.91 -4.40 23.75
N ILE A 198 22.01 -4.11 22.81
CA ILE A 198 20.58 -3.97 23.12
C ILE A 198 19.98 -5.29 23.58
N ALA A 199 20.30 -6.40 22.90
CA ALA A 199 19.83 -7.74 23.27
C ALA A 199 20.24 -8.11 24.71
N GLY A 200 21.44 -7.70 25.15
CA GLY A 200 21.90 -7.90 26.49
C GLY A 200 21.18 -7.09 27.59
N MET A 201 20.32 -6.12 27.18
CA MET A 201 19.53 -5.30 28.11
C MET A 201 18.08 -5.79 28.24
N ILE A 202 17.71 -6.83 27.50
CA ILE A 202 16.34 -7.33 27.42
C ILE A 202 16.21 -8.54 28.35
N ASP A 203 15.32 -8.45 29.33
CA ASP A 203 15.00 -9.53 30.24
C ASP A 203 13.96 -10.49 29.63
N ASP A 204 13.96 -11.75 30.11
CA ASP A 204 12.93 -12.72 29.76
C ASP A 204 11.53 -12.22 30.09
N GLY A 205 10.58 -12.39 29.14
CA GLY A 205 9.20 -11.94 29.32
C GLY A 205 8.96 -10.46 29.02
N SER A 206 9.98 -9.71 28.55
CA SER A 206 9.84 -8.31 28.15
C SER A 206 8.89 -8.15 26.95
N THR A 207 8.15 -7.04 26.91
CA THR A 207 7.41 -6.62 25.73
C THR A 207 8.26 -5.64 24.93
N LEU A 208 8.51 -5.96 23.67
CA LEU A 208 9.36 -5.17 22.77
C LEU A 208 8.55 -4.37 21.77
N GLN A 209 8.97 -3.14 21.51
CA GLN A 209 8.57 -2.37 20.34
C GLN A 209 9.80 -2.16 19.47
N LEU A 210 9.74 -2.64 18.24
CA LEU A 210 10.82 -2.52 17.26
C LEU A 210 10.47 -1.43 16.23
N GLY A 211 11.47 -0.65 15.81
CA GLY A 211 11.38 0.20 14.65
C GLY A 211 11.55 -0.61 13.36
N ILE A 212 11.84 0.07 12.27
CA ILE A 212 12.18 -0.52 10.96
C ILE A 212 13.58 -0.08 10.57
N GLY A 213 14.34 -0.97 9.96
CA GLY A 213 15.69 -0.68 9.46
C GLY A 213 16.72 -1.73 9.89
N THR A 214 17.97 -1.55 9.48
CA THR A 214 19.04 -2.55 9.62
C THR A 214 19.46 -2.86 11.08
N ILE A 215 19.10 -2.01 12.05
CA ILE A 215 19.44 -2.25 13.46
C ILE A 215 18.33 -3.02 14.19
N PRO A 216 17.02 -2.65 14.06
CA PRO A 216 15.96 -3.38 14.74
C PRO A 216 15.62 -4.72 14.06
N ASP A 217 15.86 -4.89 12.78
CA ASP A 217 15.60 -6.11 12.01
C ASP A 217 16.83 -7.01 11.97
#